data_da066e22b31d0a99b8369ba83c013062
#
_entry.id   da066e22b31d0a99b8369ba83c013062
#
_cell.length_a   1.000
_cell.length_b   1.000
_cell.length_c   1.000
_cell.angle_alpha   90.00
_cell.angle_beta   90.00
_cell.angle_gamma   90.00
#
_symmetry.space_group_name_H-M   'P 1'
#
loop_
_entity.id
_entity.type
_entity.pdbx_description
1 polymer ?
#
loop_
_entity_poly.entity_id
_entity_poly.type
_entity_poly.pdbx_seq_one_letter_code
_entity_poly.pdbx_strand_id
1 'polypeptide(L)'
;FTAKLPFESRASSGAYSVAMKNKLEGVVVGGNYKRPEDASKNCFITSDGGKTWKAPTTKPRGYRSCVIEHKGVYYTCGTTGIDYSLDNGENWSPLTSGKFYTLTVLKNKLIASATEGRIAKFKLRK
;
A
#
# COMPACT_ATOMS: atom_id res chain seq x y z
N PHE A 1 2.65 19.59 -12.47
CA PHE A 1 2.45 18.33 -13.22
C PHE A 1 1.42 17.46 -12.54
N THR A 2 0.45 17.00 -13.29
CA THR A 2 -0.52 16.01 -12.79
C THR A 2 -0.56 14.83 -13.76
N ALA A 3 -0.80 13.65 -13.20
CA ALA A 3 -0.94 12.43 -13.98
C ALA A 3 -2.21 11.70 -13.53
N LYS A 4 -2.91 11.11 -14.49
CA LYS A 4 -4.07 10.29 -14.19
C LYS A 4 -3.62 8.84 -14.04
N LEU A 5 -3.94 8.25 -12.89
CA LEU A 5 -3.61 6.86 -12.59
C LEU A 5 -4.70 5.93 -13.12
N PRO A 6 -4.37 4.65 -13.40
CA PRO A 6 -5.35 3.70 -13.93
C PRO A 6 -6.30 3.12 -12.88
N PHE A 7 -6.57 3.87 -11.82
CA PHE A 7 -7.58 3.49 -10.83
C PHE A 7 -8.98 3.74 -11.35
N GLU A 8 -9.92 2.93 -10.90
CA GLU A 8 -11.32 3.15 -11.17
C GLU A 8 -11.79 4.42 -10.46
N SER A 9 -12.41 5.34 -11.22
CA SER A 9 -12.82 6.64 -10.69
C SER A 9 -14.29 6.61 -10.29
N ARG A 10 -14.57 6.27 -9.03
CA ARG A 10 -15.91 6.24 -8.46
C ARG A 10 -15.90 6.90 -7.09
N ALA A 11 -17.09 7.11 -6.51
CA ALA A 11 -17.21 7.73 -5.19
C ALA A 11 -16.43 6.98 -4.10
N SER A 12 -16.35 5.63 -4.22
CA SER A 12 -15.67 4.78 -3.22
C SER A 12 -14.36 4.18 -3.73
N SER A 13 -13.90 4.56 -4.91
CA SER A 13 -12.70 3.98 -5.54
C SER A 13 -11.71 5.08 -5.92
N GLY A 14 -10.43 4.75 -5.87
CA GLY A 14 -9.38 5.65 -6.30
C GLY A 14 -8.04 5.34 -5.70
N ALA A 15 -7.12 6.29 -5.85
CA ALA A 15 -5.80 6.26 -5.25
C ALA A 15 -5.89 6.91 -3.87
N TYR A 16 -5.39 6.24 -2.84
CA TYR A 16 -5.51 6.72 -1.47
C TYR A 16 -4.20 7.08 -0.82
N SER A 17 -3.09 6.45 -1.24
CA SER A 17 -1.81 6.68 -0.60
C SER A 17 -0.68 6.40 -1.58
N VAL A 18 0.40 7.16 -1.46
CA VAL A 18 1.58 7.01 -2.30
C VAL A 18 2.82 7.07 -1.44
N ALA A 19 3.82 6.26 -1.78
CA ALA A 19 5.12 6.30 -1.13
C ALA A 19 6.21 6.18 -2.19
N MET A 20 7.26 6.99 -2.06
CA MET A 20 8.40 6.98 -2.96
C MET A 20 9.63 6.47 -2.21
N LYS A 21 10.34 5.53 -2.80
CA LYS A 21 11.60 5.02 -2.29
C LYS A 21 12.74 5.97 -2.63
N ASN A 22 12.67 6.58 -3.81
CA ASN A 22 13.63 7.57 -4.30
C ASN A 22 12.94 8.42 -5.36
N LYS A 23 13.71 9.19 -6.14
CA LYS A 23 13.16 10.07 -7.17
C LYS A 23 12.38 9.33 -8.27
N LEU A 24 12.72 8.08 -8.51
CA LEU A 24 12.19 7.32 -9.65
C LEU A 24 11.23 6.22 -9.25
N GLU A 25 11.47 5.57 -8.11
CA GLU A 25 10.74 4.37 -7.73
C GLU A 25 9.70 4.65 -6.66
N GLY A 26 8.48 4.19 -6.88
CA GLY A 26 7.40 4.42 -5.93
C GLY A 26 6.22 3.48 -6.14
N VAL A 27 5.31 3.54 -5.18
CA VAL A 27 4.11 2.70 -5.15
C VAL A 27 2.91 3.57 -4.80
N VAL A 28 1.80 3.37 -5.48
CA VAL A 28 0.51 3.97 -5.15
C VAL A 28 -0.47 2.84 -4.88
N VAL A 29 -1.27 3.00 -3.83
CA VAL A 29 -2.28 2.02 -3.44
C VAL A 29 -3.64 2.68 -3.30
N GLY A 30 -4.67 1.87 -3.35
CA GLY A 30 -6.04 2.34 -3.21
C GLY A 30 -7.01 1.19 -3.42
N GLY A 31 -7.99 1.42 -4.28
CA GLY A 31 -9.03 0.47 -4.58
C GLY A 31 -10.38 0.99 -4.14
N ASN A 32 -11.32 0.08 -3.88
CA ASN A 32 -12.68 0.41 -3.49
C ASN A 32 -12.93 0.00 -2.05
N TYR A 33 -13.08 0.97 -1.13
CA TYR A 33 -13.25 0.66 0.29
C TYR A 33 -14.58 -0.05 0.58
N LYS A 34 -15.55 0.01 -0.33
CA LYS A 34 -16.81 -0.73 -0.20
C LYS A 34 -16.69 -2.17 -0.68
N ARG A 35 -15.60 -2.52 -1.34
CA ARG A 35 -15.27 -3.88 -1.77
C ARG A 35 -13.85 -4.23 -1.33
N PRO A 36 -13.64 -4.39 -0.03
CA PRO A 36 -12.27 -4.50 0.51
C PRO A 36 -11.51 -5.73 0.05
N GLU A 37 -12.19 -6.76 -0.43
CA GLU A 37 -11.55 -7.98 -0.96
C GLU A 37 -11.13 -7.86 -2.42
N ASP A 38 -11.60 -6.82 -3.13
CA ASP A 38 -11.30 -6.66 -4.55
C ASP A 38 -9.91 -6.06 -4.73
N ALA A 39 -9.00 -6.84 -5.29
CA ALA A 39 -7.61 -6.43 -5.54
C ALA A 39 -7.36 -6.04 -7.00
N SER A 40 -8.39 -6.00 -7.85
CA SER A 40 -8.20 -5.88 -9.30
C SER A 40 -7.45 -4.61 -9.74
N LYS A 41 -7.65 -3.49 -9.03
CA LYS A 41 -6.97 -2.23 -9.34
C LYS A 41 -6.61 -1.51 -8.04
N ASN A 42 -5.81 -2.16 -7.22
CA ASN A 42 -5.51 -1.64 -5.88
C ASN A 42 -4.07 -1.15 -5.72
N CYS A 43 -3.20 -1.38 -6.70
CA CYS A 43 -1.79 -1.06 -6.55
C CYS A 43 -1.14 -0.86 -7.91
N PHE A 44 -0.29 0.17 -8.01
CA PHE A 44 0.51 0.42 -9.21
C PHE A 44 1.89 0.89 -8.80
N ILE A 45 2.89 0.57 -9.61
CA ILE A 45 4.28 0.91 -9.34
C ILE A 45 4.85 1.76 -10.47
N THR A 46 5.77 2.65 -10.12
CA THR A 46 6.49 3.49 -11.07
C THR A 46 7.99 3.28 -10.92
N SER A 47 8.70 3.38 -12.04
CA SER A 47 10.16 3.39 -12.06
C SER A 47 10.72 4.60 -12.81
N ASP A 48 9.87 5.57 -13.14
CA ASP A 48 10.26 6.77 -13.90
C ASP A 48 9.77 8.06 -13.24
N GLY A 49 9.63 8.07 -11.93
CA GLY A 49 9.24 9.25 -11.18
C GLY A 49 7.77 9.60 -11.28
N GLY A 50 6.94 8.62 -11.57
CA GLY A 50 5.50 8.81 -11.63
C GLY A 50 4.97 9.19 -13.00
N LYS A 51 5.80 9.17 -14.03
CA LYS A 51 5.35 9.46 -15.41
C LYS A 51 4.48 8.32 -15.93
N THR A 52 4.88 7.07 -15.68
CA THR A 52 4.09 5.91 -16.05
C THR A 52 3.97 4.98 -14.83
N TRP A 53 2.87 4.22 -14.79
CA TRP A 53 2.54 3.32 -13.68
C TRP A 53 2.08 1.99 -14.26
N LYS A 54 2.50 0.89 -13.62
CA LYS A 54 2.12 -0.46 -14.04
C LYS A 54 1.66 -1.28 -12.85
N ALA A 55 0.82 -2.27 -13.09
CA ALA A 55 0.38 -3.19 -12.06
C ALA A 55 1.53 -4.09 -11.62
N PRO A 56 1.62 -4.47 -10.33
CA PRO A 56 2.62 -5.42 -9.88
C PRO A 56 2.28 -6.84 -10.33
N THR A 57 3.27 -7.73 -10.24
CA THR A 57 3.07 -9.14 -10.55
C THR A 57 2.14 -9.80 -9.55
N THR A 58 2.41 -9.62 -8.26
CA THR A 58 1.54 -10.11 -7.18
C THR A 58 1.03 -8.92 -6.38
N LYS A 59 -0.27 -8.70 -6.38
CA LYS A 59 -0.90 -7.54 -5.75
C LYS A 59 -1.05 -7.71 -4.24
N PRO A 60 -1.17 -6.59 -3.49
CA PRO A 60 -1.68 -6.66 -2.11
C PRO A 60 -3.12 -7.21 -2.11
N ARG A 61 -3.56 -7.67 -0.94
CA ARG A 61 -4.83 -8.39 -0.81
C ARG A 61 -6.04 -7.46 -0.64
N GLY A 62 -6.38 -6.69 -1.65
CA GLY A 62 -7.60 -5.90 -1.64
C GLY A 62 -7.37 -4.41 -1.44
N TYR A 63 -8.41 -3.72 -0.98
CA TYR A 63 -8.36 -2.28 -0.75
C TYR A 63 -7.26 -1.90 0.24
N ARG A 64 -6.50 -0.87 -0.11
CA ARG A 64 -5.41 -0.38 0.73
C ARG A 64 -5.54 1.13 0.94
N SER A 65 -5.44 1.54 2.20
CA SER A 65 -5.63 2.93 2.61
C SER A 65 -4.33 3.68 2.85
N CYS A 66 -3.23 2.96 3.03
CA CYS A 66 -1.95 3.56 3.39
C CYS A 66 -0.80 2.70 2.87
N VAL A 67 0.23 3.34 2.33
CA VAL A 67 1.49 2.68 1.98
C VAL A 67 2.63 3.52 2.51
N ILE A 68 3.64 2.87 3.06
CA ILE A 68 4.89 3.52 3.50
C ILE A 68 6.07 2.73 2.98
N GLU A 69 7.23 3.39 2.96
CA GLU A 69 8.49 2.77 2.58
C GLU A 69 9.47 2.96 3.73
N HIS A 70 10.24 1.92 4.05
CA HIS A 70 11.28 2.00 5.07
C HIS A 70 12.43 1.07 4.68
N LYS A 71 13.61 1.67 4.46
CA LYS A 71 14.85 0.94 4.11
C LYS A 71 14.66 -0.04 2.96
N GLY A 72 13.94 0.38 1.93
CA GLY A 72 13.70 -0.40 0.73
C GLY A 72 12.53 -1.35 0.79
N VAL A 73 11.85 -1.45 1.92
CA VAL A 73 10.68 -2.31 2.07
C VAL A 73 9.42 -1.46 2.04
N TYR A 74 8.44 -1.85 1.24
CA TYR A 74 7.12 -1.22 1.26
C TYR A 74 6.18 -2.00 2.16
N TYR A 75 5.36 -1.28 2.92
CA TYR A 75 4.30 -1.83 3.75
C TYR A 75 3.00 -1.13 3.38
N THR A 76 1.92 -1.90 3.25
CA THR A 76 0.61 -1.33 2.94
C THR A 76 -0.46 -1.98 3.79
N CYS A 77 -1.48 -1.22 4.16
CA CYS A 77 -2.57 -1.75 4.99
C CYS A 77 -3.93 -1.34 4.45
N GLY A 78 -4.91 -2.09 4.85
CA GLY A 78 -6.31 -1.85 4.59
C GLY A 78 -7.18 -2.70 5.50
N THR A 79 -8.47 -2.74 5.21
CA THR A 79 -9.40 -3.45 6.09
C THR A 79 -9.37 -4.97 5.93
N THR A 80 -8.48 -5.48 5.08
CA THR A 80 -8.25 -6.93 4.94
C THR A 80 -6.85 -7.37 5.37
N GLY A 81 -6.03 -6.46 5.92
CA GLY A 81 -4.74 -6.85 6.47
C GLY A 81 -3.61 -5.89 6.13
N ILE A 82 -2.41 -6.36 6.41
CA ILE A 82 -1.16 -5.68 6.07
C ILE A 82 -0.35 -6.59 5.15
N ASP A 83 0.19 -6.02 4.08
CA ASP A 83 1.11 -6.70 3.16
C ASP A 83 2.42 -5.94 3.09
N TYR A 84 3.48 -6.63 2.66
CA TYR A 84 4.79 -6.01 2.47
C TYR A 84 5.41 -6.49 1.17
N SER A 85 6.33 -5.68 0.62
CA SER A 85 7.07 -6.02 -0.60
C SER A 85 8.55 -5.74 -0.38
N LEU A 86 9.38 -6.70 -0.75
CA LEU A 86 10.84 -6.62 -0.66
C LEU A 86 11.49 -6.28 -2.00
N ASP A 87 10.72 -6.18 -3.07
CA ASP A 87 11.22 -6.06 -4.44
C ASP A 87 10.58 -4.89 -5.20
N ASN A 88 10.60 -3.72 -4.61
CA ASN A 88 10.09 -2.48 -5.21
C ASN A 88 8.59 -2.50 -5.53
N GLY A 89 7.81 -3.26 -4.77
CA GLY A 89 6.37 -3.33 -4.95
C GLY A 89 5.91 -4.33 -6.00
N GLU A 90 6.83 -5.09 -6.58
CA GLU A 90 6.51 -6.04 -7.65
C GLU A 90 5.74 -7.25 -7.13
N ASN A 91 6.13 -7.75 -5.96
CA ASN A 91 5.46 -8.89 -5.34
C ASN A 91 5.17 -8.59 -3.88
N TRP A 92 3.92 -8.81 -3.48
CA TRP A 92 3.46 -8.52 -2.12
C TRP A 92 3.15 -9.80 -1.37
N SER A 93 3.54 -9.85 -0.11
CA SER A 93 3.33 -11.00 0.78
C SER A 93 2.52 -10.55 1.99
N PRO A 94 1.64 -11.41 2.53
CA PRO A 94 0.86 -11.05 3.71
C PRO A 94 1.73 -11.00 4.96
N LEU A 95 1.51 -9.98 5.78
CA LEU A 95 2.11 -9.88 7.11
C LEU A 95 1.12 -10.34 8.17
N THR A 96 -0.11 -9.86 8.09
CA THR A 96 -1.19 -10.22 9.01
C THR A 96 -2.55 -9.91 8.39
N SER A 97 -3.60 -10.49 8.92
CA SER A 97 -4.98 -10.14 8.58
C SER A 97 -5.51 -9.15 9.61
N GLY A 98 -6.71 -8.62 9.38
CA GLY A 98 -7.35 -7.67 10.28
C GLY A 98 -7.56 -6.31 9.62
N LYS A 99 -8.19 -5.41 10.37
CA LYS A 99 -8.54 -4.08 9.84
C LYS A 99 -7.55 -3.05 10.35
N PHE A 100 -6.86 -2.40 9.41
CA PHE A 100 -5.86 -1.37 9.72
C PHE A 100 -6.09 -0.17 8.81
N TYR A 101 -5.75 1.01 9.30
CA TYR A 101 -6.03 2.27 8.60
C TYR A 101 -4.79 3.03 8.18
N THR A 102 -3.80 3.13 9.06
CA THR A 102 -2.56 3.85 8.76
C THR A 102 -1.35 3.10 9.29
N LEU A 103 -0.19 3.40 8.72
CA LEU A 103 1.09 2.80 9.09
C LEU A 103 2.12 3.87 9.34
N THR A 104 3.03 3.60 10.28
CA THR A 104 4.24 4.38 10.45
C THR A 104 5.33 3.48 11.01
N VAL A 105 6.56 3.98 11.08
CA VAL A 105 7.69 3.25 11.66
C VAL A 105 8.20 4.04 12.85
N LEU A 106 8.39 3.35 13.97
CA LEU A 106 9.02 3.90 15.15
C LEU A 106 10.17 2.98 15.54
N LYS A 107 11.40 3.48 15.45
CA LYS A 107 12.62 2.70 15.70
C LYS A 107 12.62 1.46 14.78
N ASN A 108 12.57 0.27 15.34
CA ASN A 108 12.62 -0.98 14.57
C ASN A 108 11.27 -1.70 14.52
N LYS A 109 10.17 -0.94 14.71
CA LYS A 109 8.83 -1.51 14.70
C LYS A 109 7.94 -0.83 13.68
N LEU A 110 7.10 -1.61 13.03
CA LEU A 110 5.99 -1.13 12.21
C LEU A 110 4.81 -0.90 13.15
N ILE A 111 4.25 0.29 13.11
CA ILE A 111 3.11 0.68 13.94
C ILE A 111 1.91 0.89 13.03
N ALA A 112 0.79 0.27 13.38
CA ALA A 112 -0.45 0.39 12.61
C ALA A 112 -1.58 0.86 13.50
N SER A 113 -2.40 1.79 13.01
CA SER A 113 -3.66 2.12 13.65
C SER A 113 -4.71 1.08 13.24
N ALA A 114 -5.55 0.69 14.18
CA ALA A 114 -6.54 -0.35 13.99
C ALA A 114 -7.91 0.12 14.48
N THR A 115 -8.90 -0.76 14.42
CA THR A 115 -10.25 -0.46 14.90
C THR A 115 -10.28 -0.21 16.40
N GLU A 116 -11.29 0.52 16.85
CA GLU A 116 -11.58 0.76 18.28
C GLU A 116 -10.45 1.49 19.02
N GLY A 117 -9.77 2.39 18.32
CA GLY A 117 -8.70 3.19 18.93
C GLY A 117 -7.46 2.39 19.29
N ARG A 118 -7.26 1.23 18.69
CA ARG A 118 -6.11 0.37 18.99
C ARG A 118 -4.93 0.69 18.10
N ILE A 119 -3.75 0.34 18.60
CA ILE A 119 -2.50 0.41 17.87
C ILE A 119 -1.85 -0.98 17.93
N ALA A 120 -1.39 -1.46 16.79
CA ALA A 120 -0.68 -2.73 16.68
C ALA A 120 0.77 -2.49 16.31
N LYS A 121 1.67 -3.32 16.79
CA LYS A 121 3.10 -3.25 16.52
C LYS A 121 3.57 -4.55 15.91
N PHE A 122 4.43 -4.45 14.90
CA PHE A 122 4.95 -5.60 14.19
C PHE A 122 6.45 -5.46 13.96
N LYS A 123 7.13 -6.60 13.81
CA LYS A 123 8.53 -6.60 13.40
C LYS A 123 8.65 -6.11 11.96
N LEU A 124 9.66 -5.29 11.69
CA LEU A 124 10.00 -4.90 10.33
C LEU A 124 10.58 -6.08 9.56
N ARG A 125 10.35 -6.10 8.25
CA ARG A 125 10.90 -7.09 7.34
C ARG A 125 12.17 -6.54 6.68
N LYS A 126 12.97 -7.43 6.14
CA LYS A 126 14.19 -7.02 5.43
C LYS A 126 14.19 -7.60 4.03
#